data_7e0bbc136c9c20a37609708a96149dad
#
_entry.id   7e0bbc136c9c20a37609708a96149dad
#
_cell.length_a   1.000
_cell.length_b   1.000
_cell.length_c   1.000
_cell.angle_alpha   90.00
_cell.angle_beta   90.00
_cell.angle_gamma   90.00
#
_symmetry.space_group_name_H-M   'P 1'
#
loop_
_entity.id
_entity.type
_entity.pdbx_description
1 polymer ?
#
loop_
_entity_poly.entity_id
_entity_poly.type
_entity_poly.pdbx_seq_one_letter_code
_entity_poly.pdbx_strand_id
1 'polypeptide(L)'
;MDYELYTKDEYLDFHDIFDKYNFSQELLNKVDGIRSLAASIHAEVNQYYDDSKPYVYHLDMVADQFMYLYKTAVKHFEAKELDDDTLLMLLFAAYFHDTIEDCRIHYYDVEKYALRFFRKKYATQAAEIVFSLTEEKGKTRADRHNDKYYNGIANTTYASCIKTADMCANMIYSWYKSRKRYEDYYNEWTDCKMKMLDNTGIEFSHNIFCVAQEYIKFIPALYPTLDKKELLLSEEDVENISKIAGDCASGNYLIRPRADEYLKKFSETMEILSKADDEKTGRDKQITEYFYACSEPKLFYLFCGKYGLKDGKDEYERYYN
;
A
#
# COMPACT_ATOMS: atom_id res chain seq x y z
N MET A 1 -1.52 -2.91 13.56
CA MET A 1 -2.06 -3.56 12.34
C MET A 1 -1.68 -5.03 12.42
N ASP A 2 -2.64 -5.93 12.27
CA ASP A 2 -2.37 -7.35 12.43
C ASP A 2 -1.92 -7.92 11.08
N TYR A 3 -0.59 -8.02 10.87
CA TYR A 3 -0.04 -8.51 9.60
C TYR A 3 -0.37 -9.99 9.35
N GLU A 4 -0.76 -10.73 10.39
CA GLU A 4 -1.20 -12.12 10.26
C GLU A 4 -2.43 -12.26 9.36
N LEU A 5 -3.26 -11.22 9.23
CA LEU A 5 -4.38 -11.17 8.28
C LEU A 5 -3.95 -11.50 6.84
N TYR A 6 -2.82 -10.96 6.40
CA TYR A 6 -2.37 -11.11 4.99
C TYR A 6 -1.49 -12.34 4.75
N THR A 7 -1.13 -13.06 5.80
CA THR A 7 -0.30 -14.28 5.72
C THR A 7 -1.11 -15.57 5.81
N LYS A 8 -2.38 -15.50 6.22
CA LYS A 8 -3.27 -16.67 6.28
C LYS A 8 -3.49 -17.22 4.87
N ASP A 9 -3.34 -18.53 4.70
CA ASP A 9 -3.71 -19.23 3.46
C ASP A 9 -5.23 -19.35 3.26
N GLU A 10 -6.00 -18.97 4.27
CA GLU A 10 -7.45 -19.01 4.34
C GLU A 10 -8.07 -17.64 4.06
N TYR A 11 -9.40 -17.59 3.94
CA TYR A 11 -10.19 -16.36 3.79
C TYR A 11 -9.87 -15.36 4.90
N LEU A 12 -9.82 -14.07 4.55
CA LEU A 12 -9.92 -13.01 5.54
C LEU A 12 -11.31 -13.11 6.19
N ASP A 13 -11.36 -13.20 7.52
CA ASP A 13 -12.64 -13.15 8.22
C ASP A 13 -13.17 -11.71 8.14
N PHE A 14 -14.41 -11.57 7.68
CA PHE A 14 -15.08 -10.28 7.62
C PHE A 14 -15.07 -9.56 8.98
N HIS A 15 -15.25 -10.29 10.08
CA HIS A 15 -15.19 -9.74 11.43
C HIS A 15 -13.79 -9.25 11.80
N ASP A 16 -12.73 -9.97 11.43
CA ASP A 16 -11.35 -9.55 11.64
C ASP A 16 -11.05 -8.19 10.96
N ILE A 17 -11.72 -7.89 9.84
CA ILE A 17 -11.55 -6.64 9.12
C ILE A 17 -12.31 -5.49 9.77
N PHE A 18 -13.59 -5.69 10.11
CA PHE A 18 -14.50 -4.59 10.42
C PHE A 18 -14.79 -4.37 11.90
N ASP A 19 -14.61 -5.36 12.78
CA ASP A 19 -14.88 -5.23 14.23
C ASP A 19 -14.06 -4.12 14.89
N LYS A 20 -12.83 -3.87 14.37
CA LYS A 20 -11.96 -2.79 14.85
C LYS A 20 -12.45 -1.37 14.53
N TYR A 21 -13.47 -1.21 13.68
CA TYR A 21 -13.93 0.12 13.22
C TYR A 21 -15.21 0.61 13.91
N ASN A 22 -15.75 -0.11 14.89
CA ASN A 22 -16.92 0.28 15.69
C ASN A 22 -18.17 0.62 14.83
N PHE A 23 -18.43 -0.15 13.78
CA PHE A 23 -19.63 0.00 12.97
C PHE A 23 -20.89 -0.39 13.75
N SER A 24 -22.03 0.27 13.45
CA SER A 24 -23.33 -0.23 13.89
C SER A 24 -23.63 -1.58 13.26
N GLN A 25 -24.41 -2.43 13.95
CA GLN A 25 -24.80 -3.73 13.41
C GLN A 25 -25.57 -3.60 12.07
N GLU A 26 -26.34 -2.52 11.90
CA GLU A 26 -27.03 -2.26 10.63
C GLU A 26 -26.03 -2.00 9.50
N LEU A 27 -24.98 -1.20 9.76
CA LEU A 27 -23.94 -0.91 8.76
C LEU A 27 -23.14 -2.16 8.44
N LEU A 28 -22.72 -2.94 9.46
CA LEU A 28 -22.05 -4.23 9.26
C LEU A 28 -22.84 -5.19 8.38
N ASN A 29 -24.14 -5.33 8.63
CA ASN A 29 -25.01 -6.20 7.83
C ASN A 29 -25.08 -5.75 6.37
N LYS A 30 -25.10 -4.45 6.11
CA LYS A 30 -25.08 -3.90 4.74
C LYS A 30 -23.74 -4.18 4.05
N VAL A 31 -22.63 -3.98 4.74
CA VAL A 31 -21.28 -4.25 4.21
C VAL A 31 -21.11 -5.74 3.90
N ASP A 32 -21.54 -6.63 4.80
CA ASP A 32 -21.53 -8.08 4.55
C ASP A 32 -22.40 -8.48 3.35
N GLY A 33 -23.57 -7.86 3.19
CA GLY A 33 -24.41 -8.06 2.01
C GLY A 33 -23.75 -7.61 0.71
N ILE A 34 -23.04 -6.49 0.71
CA ILE A 34 -22.25 -5.98 -0.42
C ILE A 34 -21.10 -6.96 -0.74
N ARG A 35 -20.32 -7.35 0.28
CA ARG A 35 -19.23 -8.32 0.16
C ARG A 35 -19.72 -9.64 -0.46
N SER A 36 -20.77 -10.20 0.11
CA SER A 36 -21.34 -11.48 -0.35
C SER A 36 -21.80 -11.41 -1.79
N LEU A 37 -22.42 -10.29 -2.19
CA LEU A 37 -22.85 -10.08 -3.58
C LEU A 37 -21.65 -9.98 -4.53
N ALA A 38 -20.62 -9.19 -4.21
CA ALA A 38 -19.42 -9.08 -5.02
C ALA A 38 -18.69 -10.43 -5.13
N ALA A 39 -18.55 -11.16 -4.01
CA ALA A 39 -17.97 -12.51 -4.00
C ALA A 39 -18.71 -13.47 -4.94
N SER A 40 -20.07 -13.45 -4.94
CA SER A 40 -20.87 -14.30 -5.83
C SER A 40 -20.66 -13.96 -7.30
N ILE A 41 -20.56 -12.67 -7.64
CA ILE A 41 -20.35 -12.20 -9.03
C ILE A 41 -19.00 -12.70 -9.57
N HIS A 42 -17.92 -12.60 -8.79
CA HIS A 42 -16.60 -13.12 -9.18
C HIS A 42 -16.58 -14.65 -9.25
N ALA A 43 -17.27 -15.33 -8.34
CA ALA A 43 -17.37 -16.79 -8.33
C ALA A 43 -18.11 -17.33 -9.57
N GLU A 44 -19.15 -16.64 -10.06
CA GLU A 44 -19.91 -17.03 -11.28
C GLU A 44 -19.04 -17.09 -12.54
N VAL A 45 -17.96 -16.29 -12.59
CA VAL A 45 -16.99 -16.31 -13.71
C VAL A 45 -15.72 -17.09 -13.40
N ASN A 46 -15.66 -17.79 -12.26
CA ASN A 46 -14.50 -18.54 -11.79
C ASN A 46 -13.24 -17.66 -11.65
N GLN A 47 -13.40 -16.41 -11.20
CA GLN A 47 -12.30 -15.52 -10.95
C GLN A 47 -11.62 -15.87 -9.62
N TYR A 48 -10.30 -16.05 -9.67
CA TYR A 48 -9.46 -16.31 -8.50
C TYR A 48 -8.41 -15.22 -8.37
N TYR A 49 -8.05 -14.91 -7.12
CA TYR A 49 -6.91 -14.07 -6.83
C TYR A 49 -5.70 -14.96 -6.55
N ASP A 50 -4.62 -14.80 -7.33
CA ASP A 50 -3.46 -15.68 -7.27
C ASP A 50 -3.91 -17.16 -7.37
N ASP A 51 -3.87 -17.84 -8.36
CA ASP A 51 -4.20 -19.24 -8.71
C ASP A 51 -5.01 -20.10 -7.68
N SER A 52 -5.07 -19.70 -6.40
CA SER A 52 -5.62 -20.53 -5.31
C SER A 52 -6.64 -19.83 -4.40
N LYS A 53 -6.72 -18.49 -4.38
CA LYS A 53 -7.60 -17.78 -3.46
C LYS A 53 -8.87 -17.31 -4.16
N PRO A 54 -10.06 -17.41 -3.52
CA PRO A 54 -11.25 -16.75 -4.04
C PRO A 54 -11.02 -15.26 -4.21
N TYR A 55 -11.58 -14.65 -5.25
CA TYR A 55 -11.32 -13.24 -5.54
C TYR A 55 -11.74 -12.28 -4.42
N VAL A 56 -12.73 -12.66 -3.62
CA VAL A 56 -13.16 -11.89 -2.44
C VAL A 56 -12.01 -11.60 -1.47
N TYR A 57 -10.97 -12.43 -1.46
CA TYR A 57 -9.78 -12.18 -0.66
C TYR A 57 -9.12 -10.84 -1.02
N HIS A 58 -9.00 -10.54 -2.32
CA HIS A 58 -8.49 -9.24 -2.79
C HIS A 58 -9.45 -8.10 -2.44
N LEU A 59 -10.75 -8.31 -2.65
CA LEU A 59 -11.77 -7.30 -2.35
C LEU A 59 -11.78 -6.95 -0.85
N ASP A 60 -11.61 -7.94 0.03
CA ASP A 60 -11.47 -7.75 1.47
C ASP A 60 -10.21 -6.93 1.80
N MET A 61 -9.09 -7.21 1.14
CA MET A 61 -7.87 -6.42 1.32
C MET A 61 -8.07 -4.96 0.91
N VAL A 62 -8.75 -4.71 -0.22
CA VAL A 62 -9.00 -3.34 -0.69
C VAL A 62 -9.90 -2.59 0.27
N ALA A 63 -10.96 -3.24 0.78
CA ALA A 63 -11.86 -2.66 1.77
C ALA A 63 -11.12 -2.34 3.10
N ASP A 64 -10.27 -3.25 3.59
CA ASP A 64 -9.44 -3.02 4.79
C ASP A 64 -8.46 -1.86 4.58
N GLN A 65 -7.78 -1.81 3.44
CA GLN A 65 -6.84 -0.72 3.14
C GLN A 65 -7.57 0.63 3.01
N PHE A 66 -8.74 0.66 2.37
CA PHE A 66 -9.55 1.87 2.33
C PHE A 66 -9.92 2.35 3.74
N MET A 67 -10.41 1.46 4.60
CA MET A 67 -10.79 1.79 5.98
C MET A 67 -9.59 2.27 6.80
N TYR A 68 -8.44 1.63 6.64
CA TYR A 68 -7.22 2.03 7.32
C TYR A 68 -6.78 3.44 6.93
N LEU A 69 -6.70 3.71 5.63
CA LEU A 69 -6.33 5.03 5.12
C LEU A 69 -7.35 6.11 5.54
N TYR A 70 -8.64 5.77 5.48
CA TYR A 70 -9.73 6.64 5.92
C TYR A 70 -9.60 7.03 7.39
N LYS A 71 -9.53 6.07 8.29
CA LYS A 71 -9.46 6.34 9.74
C LYS A 71 -8.16 7.05 10.11
N THR A 72 -7.06 6.71 9.46
CA THR A 72 -5.78 7.42 9.64
C THR A 72 -5.88 8.87 9.17
N ALA A 73 -6.50 9.12 8.01
CA ALA A 73 -6.69 10.48 7.51
C ALA A 73 -7.60 11.31 8.43
N VAL A 74 -8.72 10.75 8.90
CA VAL A 74 -9.61 11.43 9.85
C VAL A 74 -8.84 11.81 11.11
N LYS A 75 -8.07 10.89 11.69
CA LYS A 75 -7.29 11.14 12.91
C LYS A 75 -6.17 12.16 12.68
N HIS A 76 -5.38 12.01 11.63
CA HIS A 76 -4.19 12.82 11.37
C HIS A 76 -4.54 14.28 11.02
N PHE A 77 -5.60 14.49 10.24
CA PHE A 77 -6.04 15.82 9.81
C PHE A 77 -7.17 16.41 10.67
N GLU A 78 -7.57 15.71 11.76
CA GLU A 78 -8.73 16.09 12.58
C GLU A 78 -9.99 16.34 11.72
N ALA A 79 -10.11 15.57 10.64
CA ALA A 79 -11.16 15.75 9.65
C ALA A 79 -12.50 15.17 10.15
N LYS A 80 -13.60 15.74 9.65
CA LYS A 80 -14.92 15.19 9.94
C LYS A 80 -15.07 13.80 9.30
N GLU A 81 -15.62 12.86 10.08
CA GLU A 81 -15.99 11.55 9.55
C GLU A 81 -17.06 11.66 8.45
N LEU A 82 -17.00 10.73 7.50
CA LEU A 82 -18.03 10.58 6.48
C LEU A 82 -19.35 10.13 7.11
N ASP A 83 -20.47 10.53 6.52
CA ASP A 83 -21.75 9.95 6.87
C ASP A 83 -21.83 8.49 6.42
N ASP A 84 -22.71 7.71 7.06
CA ASP A 84 -22.85 6.28 6.83
C ASP A 84 -23.19 5.95 5.37
N ASP A 85 -24.01 6.76 4.70
CA ASP A 85 -24.38 6.54 3.30
C ASP A 85 -23.15 6.72 2.37
N THR A 86 -22.34 7.74 2.61
CA THR A 86 -21.10 7.99 1.85
C THR A 86 -20.06 6.90 2.13
N LEU A 87 -19.86 6.54 3.40
CA LEU A 87 -18.91 5.48 3.78
C LEU A 87 -19.31 4.13 3.16
N LEU A 88 -20.59 3.76 3.25
CA LEU A 88 -21.10 2.52 2.69
C LEU A 88 -20.97 2.50 1.15
N MET A 89 -21.21 3.64 0.48
CA MET A 89 -21.00 3.80 -0.96
C MET A 89 -19.54 3.55 -1.36
N LEU A 90 -18.59 4.05 -0.58
CA LEU A 90 -17.16 3.84 -0.85
C LEU A 90 -16.74 2.39 -0.60
N LEU A 91 -17.28 1.74 0.44
CA LEU A 91 -17.07 0.32 0.67
C LEU A 91 -17.68 -0.53 -0.46
N PHE A 92 -18.88 -0.14 -0.97
CA PHE A 92 -19.43 -0.77 -2.16
C PHE A 92 -18.47 -0.64 -3.35
N ALA A 93 -17.95 0.56 -3.60
CA ALA A 93 -16.98 0.78 -4.68
C ALA A 93 -15.70 -0.06 -4.49
N ALA A 94 -15.21 -0.22 -3.26
CA ALA A 94 -14.07 -1.07 -2.95
C ALA A 94 -14.34 -2.55 -3.27
N TYR A 95 -15.53 -3.07 -2.95
CA TYR A 95 -15.89 -4.44 -3.26
C TYR A 95 -16.26 -4.68 -4.74
N PHE A 96 -16.65 -3.64 -5.46
CA PHE A 96 -17.10 -3.77 -6.86
C PHE A 96 -16.08 -3.25 -7.88
N HIS A 97 -14.91 -2.74 -7.46
CA HIS A 97 -14.01 -2.00 -8.34
C HIS A 97 -13.58 -2.78 -9.60
N ASP A 98 -13.39 -4.08 -9.52
CA ASP A 98 -12.96 -4.94 -10.63
C ASP A 98 -14.12 -5.67 -11.35
N THR A 99 -15.36 -5.50 -10.90
CA THR A 99 -16.48 -6.29 -11.43
C THR A 99 -16.81 -6.02 -12.90
N ILE A 100 -16.62 -4.80 -13.39
CA ILE A 100 -16.81 -4.46 -14.82
C ILE A 100 -15.72 -5.10 -15.66
N GLU A 101 -14.46 -5.08 -15.18
CA GLU A 101 -13.30 -5.60 -15.88
C GLU A 101 -13.34 -7.13 -15.93
N ASP A 102 -13.49 -7.77 -14.80
CA ASP A 102 -13.31 -9.20 -14.64
C ASP A 102 -14.60 -10.02 -14.84
N CYS A 103 -15.76 -9.47 -14.49
CA CYS A 103 -16.99 -10.24 -14.40
C CYS A 103 -17.97 -10.04 -15.58
N ARG A 104 -17.59 -9.28 -16.61
CA ARG A 104 -18.39 -9.02 -17.80
C ARG A 104 -19.75 -8.36 -17.52
N ILE A 105 -19.85 -7.62 -16.43
CA ILE A 105 -21.02 -6.78 -16.12
C ILE A 105 -20.77 -5.37 -16.68
N HIS A 106 -21.82 -4.56 -16.71
CA HIS A 106 -21.78 -3.21 -17.26
C HIS A 106 -22.10 -2.17 -16.18
N TYR A 107 -21.83 -0.91 -16.49
CA TYR A 107 -22.16 0.22 -15.63
C TYR A 107 -23.57 0.15 -15.02
N TYR A 108 -24.59 -0.13 -15.86
CA TYR A 108 -25.96 -0.20 -15.38
C TYR A 108 -26.26 -1.40 -14.48
N ASP A 109 -25.51 -2.48 -14.60
CA ASP A 109 -25.60 -3.62 -13.68
C ASP A 109 -25.07 -3.25 -12.32
N VAL A 110 -23.91 -2.56 -12.27
CA VAL A 110 -23.33 -2.03 -11.02
C VAL A 110 -24.32 -1.08 -10.34
N GLU A 111 -24.90 -0.13 -11.07
CA GLU A 111 -25.90 0.79 -10.54
C GLU A 111 -27.12 0.04 -9.99
N LYS A 112 -27.62 -0.99 -10.71
CA LYS A 112 -28.72 -1.84 -10.28
C LYS A 112 -28.40 -2.64 -9.01
N TYR A 113 -27.18 -3.13 -8.87
CA TYR A 113 -26.73 -3.78 -7.65
C TYR A 113 -26.65 -2.78 -6.50
N ALA A 114 -26.10 -1.60 -6.73
CA ALA A 114 -26.00 -0.54 -5.74
C ALA A 114 -27.37 -0.06 -5.23
N LEU A 115 -28.40 -0.03 -6.09
CA LEU A 115 -29.78 0.32 -5.72
C LEU A 115 -30.40 -0.62 -4.68
N ARG A 116 -29.83 -1.79 -4.42
CA ARG A 116 -30.26 -2.68 -3.32
C ARG A 116 -29.87 -2.14 -1.94
N PHE A 117 -28.87 -1.28 -1.87
CA PHE A 117 -28.26 -0.79 -0.63
C PHE A 117 -28.47 0.71 -0.44
N PHE A 118 -28.62 1.47 -1.52
CA PHE A 118 -28.63 2.95 -1.51
C PHE A 118 -29.79 3.54 -2.30
N ARG A 119 -30.03 4.84 -1.99
CA ARG A 119 -30.84 5.68 -2.86
C ARG A 119 -30.10 5.96 -4.17
N LYS A 120 -30.87 6.30 -5.22
CA LYS A 120 -30.40 6.53 -6.59
C LYS A 120 -29.12 7.40 -6.66
N LYS A 121 -29.06 8.49 -5.91
CA LYS A 121 -27.89 9.39 -5.91
C LYS A 121 -26.57 8.64 -5.61
N TYR A 122 -26.55 7.87 -4.53
CA TYR A 122 -25.37 7.12 -4.10
C TYR A 122 -25.10 5.91 -5.00
N ALA A 123 -26.19 5.27 -5.50
CA ALA A 123 -26.04 4.15 -6.42
C ALA A 123 -25.40 4.58 -7.75
N THR A 124 -25.81 5.72 -8.31
CA THR A 124 -25.21 6.30 -9.50
C THR A 124 -23.74 6.66 -9.23
N GLN A 125 -23.46 7.33 -8.11
CA GLN A 125 -22.07 7.73 -7.78
C GLN A 125 -21.17 6.50 -7.56
N ALA A 126 -21.65 5.45 -6.91
CA ALA A 126 -20.93 4.19 -6.77
C ALA A 126 -20.58 3.58 -8.14
N ALA A 127 -21.55 3.56 -9.06
CA ALA A 127 -21.34 3.04 -10.41
C ALA A 127 -20.33 3.91 -11.22
N GLU A 128 -20.37 5.24 -11.06
CA GLU A 128 -19.36 6.15 -11.66
C GLU A 128 -17.96 5.85 -11.13
N ILE A 129 -17.80 5.65 -9.82
CA ILE A 129 -16.51 5.28 -9.24
C ILE A 129 -16.02 3.96 -9.85
N VAL A 130 -16.81 2.89 -9.81
CA VAL A 130 -16.44 1.58 -10.34
C VAL A 130 -16.09 1.66 -11.82
N PHE A 131 -16.87 2.39 -12.60
CA PHE A 131 -16.63 2.57 -14.04
C PHE A 131 -15.31 3.31 -14.31
N SER A 132 -14.98 4.33 -13.53
CA SER A 132 -13.74 5.09 -13.69
C SER A 132 -12.49 4.28 -13.33
N LEU A 133 -12.64 3.23 -12.52
CA LEU A 133 -11.57 2.32 -12.12
C LEU A 133 -11.31 1.21 -13.14
N THR A 134 -12.22 1.00 -14.10
CA THR A 134 -12.07 0.01 -15.17
C THR A 134 -10.98 0.43 -16.15
N GLU A 135 -10.02 -0.46 -16.41
CA GLU A 135 -8.89 -0.22 -17.32
C GLU A 135 -9.35 0.12 -18.75
N GLU A 136 -8.58 0.93 -19.44
CA GLU A 136 -8.76 1.17 -20.88
C GLU A 136 -8.38 -0.09 -21.70
N LYS A 137 -8.82 -0.14 -22.94
CA LYS A 137 -8.45 -1.25 -23.84
C LYS A 137 -7.00 -1.10 -24.29
N GLY A 138 -6.22 -2.16 -24.17
CA GLY A 138 -4.83 -2.17 -24.59
C GLY A 138 -4.18 -3.54 -24.50
N LYS A 139 -3.07 -3.75 -25.22
CA LYS A 139 -2.33 -5.01 -25.22
C LYS A 139 -1.42 -5.15 -24.00
N THR A 140 -0.83 -4.06 -23.58
CA THR A 140 0.07 -4.01 -22.42
C THR A 140 -0.60 -3.29 -21.26
N ARG A 141 -0.07 -3.48 -20.04
CA ARG A 141 -0.53 -2.71 -18.87
C ARG A 141 -0.36 -1.19 -19.09
N ALA A 142 0.74 -0.77 -19.69
CA ALA A 142 0.98 0.64 -20.01
C ALA A 142 -0.04 1.21 -21.00
N ASP A 143 -0.50 0.42 -21.99
CA ASP A 143 -1.56 0.85 -22.91
C ASP A 143 -2.90 1.03 -22.18
N ARG A 144 -3.18 0.20 -21.19
CA ARG A 144 -4.42 0.24 -20.40
C ARG A 144 -4.40 1.32 -19.34
N HIS A 145 -3.25 1.52 -18.68
CA HIS A 145 -3.01 2.53 -17.65
C HIS A 145 -2.44 3.82 -18.24
N ASN A 146 -3.09 4.34 -19.25
CA ASN A 146 -2.69 5.57 -19.94
C ASN A 146 -3.24 6.83 -19.25
N ASP A 147 -2.89 8.02 -19.77
CA ASP A 147 -3.32 9.30 -19.21
C ASP A 147 -4.86 9.46 -19.20
N LYS A 148 -5.59 8.86 -20.14
CA LYS A 148 -7.06 8.89 -20.16
C LYS A 148 -7.64 8.14 -18.95
N TYR A 149 -7.10 6.96 -18.62
CA TYR A 149 -7.47 6.19 -17.45
C TYR A 149 -7.28 6.98 -16.15
N TYR A 150 -6.07 7.49 -15.93
CA TYR A 150 -5.79 8.25 -14.71
C TYR A 150 -6.56 9.57 -14.63
N ASN A 151 -6.78 10.26 -15.75
CA ASN A 151 -7.65 11.44 -15.80
C ASN A 151 -9.11 11.10 -15.47
N GLY A 152 -9.61 9.93 -15.91
CA GLY A 152 -10.93 9.44 -15.52
C GLY A 152 -11.06 9.30 -14.00
N ILE A 153 -10.08 8.69 -13.36
CA ILE A 153 -10.02 8.55 -11.89
C ILE A 153 -9.97 9.93 -11.23
N ALA A 154 -9.06 10.82 -11.66
CA ALA A 154 -8.88 12.13 -11.05
C ALA A 154 -10.13 13.03 -11.13
N ASN A 155 -10.95 12.86 -12.16
CA ASN A 155 -12.17 13.66 -12.39
C ASN A 155 -13.44 12.99 -11.84
N THR A 156 -13.34 11.79 -11.24
CA THR A 156 -14.47 11.10 -10.60
C THR A 156 -14.32 11.20 -9.08
N THR A 157 -15.29 11.85 -8.45
CA THR A 157 -15.30 12.09 -7.00
C THR A 157 -15.07 10.79 -6.21
N TYR A 158 -14.06 10.76 -5.35
CA TYR A 158 -13.62 9.64 -4.52
C TYR A 158 -12.96 8.45 -5.25
N ALA A 159 -12.92 8.40 -6.58
CA ALA A 159 -12.37 7.24 -7.27
C ALA A 159 -10.87 7.03 -6.93
N SER A 160 -10.11 8.13 -6.78
CA SER A 160 -8.71 8.08 -6.35
C SER A 160 -8.51 7.41 -4.99
N CYS A 161 -9.48 7.53 -4.06
CA CYS A 161 -9.41 6.87 -2.74
C CYS A 161 -9.43 5.34 -2.89
N ILE A 162 -10.32 4.83 -3.72
CA ILE A 162 -10.46 3.39 -3.95
C ILE A 162 -9.27 2.86 -4.74
N LYS A 163 -8.82 3.56 -5.79
CA LYS A 163 -7.62 3.16 -6.54
C LYS A 163 -6.38 3.12 -5.66
N THR A 164 -6.23 4.10 -4.78
CA THR A 164 -5.13 4.13 -3.83
C THR A 164 -5.18 2.94 -2.87
N ALA A 165 -6.36 2.58 -2.37
CA ALA A 165 -6.55 1.40 -1.51
C ALA A 165 -6.23 0.08 -2.24
N ASP A 166 -6.67 -0.06 -3.49
CA ASP A 166 -6.33 -1.20 -4.36
C ASP A 166 -4.81 -1.31 -4.57
N MET A 167 -4.14 -0.21 -4.88
CA MET A 167 -2.68 -0.21 -5.04
C MET A 167 -1.96 -0.60 -3.74
N CYS A 168 -2.41 -0.12 -2.57
CA CYS A 168 -1.86 -0.55 -1.28
C CYS A 168 -2.06 -2.04 -1.05
N ALA A 169 -3.26 -2.58 -1.29
CA ALA A 169 -3.57 -4.00 -1.15
C ALA A 169 -2.67 -4.86 -2.04
N ASN A 170 -2.52 -4.49 -3.31
CA ASN A 170 -1.65 -5.17 -4.26
C ASN A 170 -0.17 -5.10 -3.86
N MET A 171 0.31 -3.97 -3.34
CA MET A 171 1.69 -3.83 -2.86
C MET A 171 1.94 -4.71 -1.63
N ILE A 172 1.04 -4.73 -0.65
CA ILE A 172 1.18 -5.55 0.56
C ILE A 172 1.20 -7.05 0.18
N TYR A 173 0.25 -7.49 -0.63
CA TYR A 173 0.23 -8.89 -1.07
C TYR A 173 1.50 -9.27 -1.82
N SER A 174 1.92 -8.42 -2.76
CA SER A 174 3.14 -8.66 -3.54
C SER A 174 4.40 -8.63 -2.69
N TRP A 175 4.43 -7.84 -1.61
CA TRP A 175 5.52 -7.83 -0.66
C TRP A 175 5.81 -9.22 -0.05
N TYR A 176 4.77 -10.02 0.20
CA TYR A 176 4.90 -11.39 0.69
C TYR A 176 5.21 -12.42 -0.40
N LYS A 177 4.67 -12.23 -1.60
CA LYS A 177 4.69 -13.27 -2.63
C LYS A 177 5.78 -13.05 -3.69
N SER A 178 6.09 -11.83 -4.09
CA SER A 178 7.02 -11.53 -5.17
C SER A 178 7.59 -10.12 -5.06
N ARG A 179 8.87 -10.03 -4.68
CA ARG A 179 9.60 -8.75 -4.62
C ARG A 179 9.53 -7.96 -5.91
N LYS A 180 9.73 -8.65 -7.05
CA LYS A 180 9.66 -8.00 -8.36
C LYS A 180 8.28 -7.35 -8.57
N ARG A 181 7.20 -8.07 -8.26
CA ARG A 181 5.83 -7.55 -8.42
C ARG A 181 5.57 -6.36 -7.47
N TYR A 182 6.11 -6.40 -6.23
CA TYR A 182 6.06 -5.26 -5.33
C TYR A 182 6.75 -4.03 -5.92
N GLU A 183 7.96 -4.19 -6.47
CA GLU A 183 8.72 -3.11 -7.10
C GLU A 183 7.99 -2.55 -8.34
N ASP A 184 7.36 -3.41 -9.14
CA ASP A 184 6.55 -2.99 -10.29
C ASP A 184 5.38 -2.11 -9.84
N TYR A 185 4.62 -2.51 -8.80
CA TYR A 185 3.53 -1.68 -8.24
C TYR A 185 4.03 -0.39 -7.58
N TYR A 186 5.15 -0.44 -6.87
CA TYR A 186 5.72 0.76 -6.28
C TYR A 186 6.17 1.79 -7.33
N ASN A 187 6.78 1.31 -8.41
CA ASN A 187 7.18 2.18 -9.53
C ASN A 187 5.96 2.76 -10.24
N GLU A 188 4.94 1.94 -10.49
CA GLU A 188 3.67 2.40 -11.05
C GLU A 188 3.04 3.50 -10.17
N TRP A 189 2.95 3.29 -8.86
CA TRP A 189 2.49 4.33 -7.93
C TRP A 189 3.28 5.63 -8.07
N THR A 190 4.59 5.53 -8.11
CA THR A 190 5.48 6.70 -8.21
C THR A 190 5.20 7.49 -9.50
N ASP A 191 4.91 6.80 -10.59
CA ASP A 191 4.67 7.41 -11.90
C ASP A 191 3.24 7.97 -12.05
N CYS A 192 2.25 7.34 -11.44
CA CYS A 192 0.84 7.67 -11.67
C CYS A 192 0.18 8.49 -10.55
N LYS A 193 0.72 8.49 -9.34
CA LYS A 193 0.07 9.11 -8.17
C LYS A 193 -0.41 10.55 -8.39
N MET A 194 0.39 11.38 -9.06
CA MET A 194 0.02 12.77 -9.35
C MET A 194 -1.02 12.89 -10.47
N LYS A 195 -1.09 11.90 -11.37
CA LYS A 195 -2.06 11.89 -12.47
C LYS A 195 -3.47 11.53 -12.01
N MET A 196 -3.57 10.71 -10.94
CA MET A 196 -4.85 10.28 -10.39
C MET A 196 -5.29 11.07 -9.15
N LEU A 197 -4.54 12.11 -8.78
CA LEU A 197 -4.92 12.99 -7.68
C LEU A 197 -6.28 13.63 -7.98
N ASP A 198 -7.19 13.57 -7.02
CA ASP A 198 -8.57 14.04 -7.16
C ASP A 198 -8.63 15.54 -7.53
N ASN A 199 -9.22 15.83 -8.68
CA ASN A 199 -9.43 17.18 -9.21
C ASN A 199 -10.82 17.76 -8.85
N THR A 200 -11.67 16.98 -8.16
CA THR A 200 -13.04 17.39 -7.84
C THR A 200 -13.13 18.33 -6.63
N GLY A 201 -11.99 18.58 -5.98
CA GLY A 201 -11.88 19.49 -4.86
C GLY A 201 -12.37 18.91 -3.52
N ILE A 202 -12.49 17.60 -3.42
CA ILE A 202 -12.86 16.92 -2.17
C ILE A 202 -11.64 16.82 -1.28
N GLU A 203 -11.61 17.61 -0.20
CA GLU A 203 -10.53 17.62 0.81
C GLU A 203 -10.25 16.21 1.36
N PHE A 204 -11.27 15.41 1.57
CA PHE A 204 -11.16 14.04 2.04
C PHE A 204 -10.28 13.17 1.13
N SER A 205 -10.45 13.24 -0.19
CA SER A 205 -9.65 12.49 -1.15
C SER A 205 -8.18 12.91 -1.08
N HIS A 206 -7.92 14.21 -0.90
CA HIS A 206 -6.56 14.72 -0.72
C HIS A 206 -5.92 14.21 0.58
N ASN A 207 -6.67 14.18 1.67
CA ASN A 207 -6.19 13.70 2.96
C ASN A 207 -5.81 12.21 2.91
N ILE A 208 -6.64 11.37 2.28
CA ILE A 208 -6.32 9.96 2.03
C ILE A 208 -5.05 9.82 1.20
N PHE A 209 -4.92 10.61 0.16
CA PHE A 209 -3.74 10.58 -0.71
C PHE A 209 -2.46 10.95 0.06
N CYS A 210 -2.49 11.99 0.89
CA CYS A 210 -1.36 12.39 1.73
C CYS A 210 -0.93 11.26 2.69
N VAL A 211 -1.89 10.62 3.38
CA VAL A 211 -1.62 9.46 4.24
C VAL A 211 -1.00 8.33 3.44
N ALA A 212 -1.57 8.00 2.30
CA ALA A 212 -1.10 6.89 1.47
C ALA A 212 0.33 7.09 0.96
N GLN A 213 0.72 8.32 0.61
CA GLN A 213 2.10 8.60 0.17
C GLN A 213 3.13 8.22 1.23
N GLU A 214 2.84 8.47 2.49
CA GLU A 214 3.73 8.07 3.58
C GLU A 214 3.58 6.58 3.89
N TYR A 215 2.36 6.08 4.03
CA TYR A 215 2.08 4.68 4.32
C TYR A 215 2.77 3.71 3.35
N ILE A 216 2.71 3.97 2.05
CA ILE A 216 3.31 3.11 1.02
C ILE A 216 4.82 2.98 1.21
N LYS A 217 5.52 4.02 1.65
CA LYS A 217 6.95 3.96 1.95
C LYS A 217 7.25 2.98 3.09
N PHE A 218 6.33 2.89 4.07
CA PHE A 218 6.49 2.07 5.26
C PHE A 218 5.99 0.62 5.12
N ILE A 219 5.31 0.25 4.02
CA ILE A 219 4.81 -1.11 3.81
C ILE A 219 5.86 -2.18 4.15
N PRO A 220 7.13 -2.08 3.68
CA PRO A 220 8.14 -3.08 4.01
C PRO A 220 8.48 -3.19 5.50
N ALA A 221 8.37 -2.11 6.25
CA ALA A 221 8.65 -2.09 7.68
C ALA A 221 7.42 -2.54 8.51
N LEU A 222 6.21 -2.17 8.07
CA LEU A 222 4.96 -2.53 8.73
C LEU A 222 4.60 -4.01 8.54
N TYR A 223 4.98 -4.59 7.40
CA TYR A 223 4.70 -5.96 7.00
C TYR A 223 6.01 -6.76 6.83
N PRO A 224 6.66 -7.19 7.92
CA PRO A 224 7.90 -7.95 7.85
C PRO A 224 7.67 -9.27 7.11
N THR A 225 8.61 -9.66 6.26
CA THR A 225 8.52 -10.93 5.53
C THR A 225 8.59 -12.12 6.47
N LEU A 226 7.87 -13.21 6.14
CA LEU A 226 7.90 -14.46 6.89
C LEU A 226 9.32 -15.07 6.90
N ASP A 227 10.05 -14.98 5.77
CA ASP A 227 11.43 -15.41 5.64
C ASP A 227 12.38 -14.26 5.99
N LYS A 228 12.43 -13.89 7.26
CA LYS A 228 13.42 -12.94 7.74
C LYS A 228 14.82 -13.50 7.49
N LYS A 229 15.63 -12.74 6.76
CA LYS A 229 17.05 -13.06 6.67
C LYS A 229 17.73 -12.72 7.99
N GLU A 230 18.68 -13.57 8.38
CA GLU A 230 19.51 -13.30 9.53
C GLU A 230 20.28 -11.98 9.32
N LEU A 231 20.14 -11.06 10.29
CA LEU A 231 20.94 -9.84 10.31
C LEU A 231 22.29 -10.15 10.91
N LEU A 232 23.33 -10.02 10.09
CA LEU A 232 24.73 -10.23 10.49
C LEU A 232 25.38 -8.97 11.05
N LEU A 233 24.69 -7.83 11.00
CA LEU A 233 25.16 -6.56 11.55
C LEU A 233 24.84 -6.49 13.05
N SER A 234 25.81 -6.10 13.85
CA SER A 234 25.59 -5.74 15.24
C SER A 234 24.92 -4.36 15.35
N GLU A 235 24.37 -4.03 16.53
CA GLU A 235 23.84 -2.68 16.82
C GLU A 235 24.91 -1.61 16.60
N GLU A 236 26.16 -1.89 16.98
CA GLU A 236 27.30 -1.02 16.75
C GLU A 236 27.58 -0.80 15.25
N ASP A 237 27.46 -1.86 14.42
CA ASP A 237 27.58 -1.73 12.97
C ASP A 237 26.51 -0.81 12.39
N VAL A 238 25.26 -1.03 12.79
CA VAL A 238 24.09 -0.23 12.36
C VAL A 238 24.31 1.25 12.70
N GLU A 239 24.72 1.57 13.94
CA GLU A 239 24.99 2.93 14.37
C GLU A 239 26.15 3.57 13.59
N ASN A 240 27.26 2.87 13.46
CA ASN A 240 28.46 3.37 12.76
C ASN A 240 28.17 3.60 11.26
N ILE A 241 27.53 2.66 10.59
CA ILE A 241 27.21 2.77 9.15
C ILE A 241 26.22 3.91 8.91
N SER A 242 25.17 4.05 9.72
CA SER A 242 24.22 5.17 9.64
C SER A 242 24.93 6.51 9.72
N LYS A 243 25.84 6.65 10.70
CA LYS A 243 26.60 7.88 10.90
C LYS A 243 27.53 8.19 9.71
N ILE A 244 28.24 7.16 9.21
CA ILE A 244 29.15 7.31 8.06
C ILE A 244 28.37 7.68 6.80
N ALA A 245 27.23 7.01 6.55
CA ALA A 245 26.37 7.30 5.40
C ALA A 245 25.81 8.74 5.45
N GLY A 246 25.33 9.19 6.63
CA GLY A 246 24.85 10.55 6.84
C GLY A 246 25.95 11.59 6.66
N ASP A 247 27.16 11.33 7.16
CA ASP A 247 28.33 12.21 6.97
C ASP A 247 28.76 12.27 5.49
N CYS A 248 28.72 11.17 4.76
CA CYS A 248 28.97 11.13 3.32
C CYS A 248 27.94 11.96 2.55
N ALA A 249 26.65 11.77 2.83
CA ALA A 249 25.56 12.48 2.17
C ALA A 249 25.61 14.00 2.39
N SER A 250 26.00 14.43 3.60
CA SER A 250 26.10 15.86 3.97
C SER A 250 27.44 16.50 3.66
N GLY A 251 28.46 15.74 3.22
CA GLY A 251 29.83 16.20 3.05
C GLY A 251 30.57 16.52 4.37
N ASN A 252 29.97 16.22 5.52
CA ASN A 252 30.53 16.56 6.85
C ASN A 252 31.85 15.83 7.17
N TYR A 253 32.12 14.71 6.51
CA TYR A 253 33.38 13.96 6.69
C TYR A 253 34.63 14.74 6.26
N LEU A 254 34.48 15.79 5.43
CA LEU A 254 35.57 16.64 4.97
C LEU A 254 35.90 17.81 5.91
N ILE A 255 35.01 18.16 6.83
CA ILE A 255 35.02 19.47 7.51
C ILE A 255 35.33 19.37 9.00
N ARG A 256 35.09 18.21 9.66
CA ARG A 256 35.22 18.07 11.12
C ARG A 256 36.38 17.14 11.52
N PRO A 257 37.16 17.50 12.55
CA PRO A 257 38.07 16.56 13.19
C PRO A 257 37.28 15.34 13.69
N ARG A 258 37.79 14.15 13.40
CA ARG A 258 37.19 12.88 13.82
C ARG A 258 38.11 12.14 14.76
N ALA A 259 37.53 11.38 15.71
CA ALA A 259 38.31 10.46 16.53
C ALA A 259 38.93 9.34 15.67
N ASP A 260 40.10 8.85 16.07
CA ASP A 260 40.83 7.79 15.34
C ASP A 260 39.96 6.56 15.10
N GLU A 261 39.13 6.21 16.07
CA GLU A 261 38.17 5.09 15.95
C GLU A 261 37.15 5.30 14.82
N TYR A 262 36.58 6.50 14.70
CA TYR A 262 35.71 6.85 13.61
C TYR A 262 36.40 6.74 12.25
N LEU A 263 37.61 7.28 12.13
CA LEU A 263 38.38 7.23 10.88
C LEU A 263 38.71 5.79 10.48
N LYS A 264 38.99 4.92 11.45
CA LYS A 264 39.20 3.49 11.23
C LYS A 264 37.91 2.85 10.67
N LYS A 265 36.74 3.03 11.34
CA LYS A 265 35.46 2.49 10.89
C LYS A 265 35.03 3.05 9.52
N PHE A 266 35.28 4.32 9.27
CA PHE A 266 35.09 4.94 7.97
C PHE A 266 35.90 4.26 6.87
N SER A 267 37.19 4.06 7.11
CA SER A 267 38.10 3.40 6.16
C SER A 267 37.70 1.95 5.89
N GLU A 268 37.36 1.19 6.93
CA GLU A 268 36.87 -0.19 6.82
C GLU A 268 35.56 -0.26 5.98
N THR A 269 34.61 0.66 6.22
CA THR A 269 33.36 0.73 5.45
C THR A 269 33.62 1.05 3.98
N MET A 270 34.47 2.05 3.68
CA MET A 270 34.80 2.41 2.29
C MET A 270 35.52 1.26 1.56
N GLU A 271 36.42 0.54 2.25
CA GLU A 271 37.08 -0.65 1.69
C GLU A 271 36.04 -1.72 1.32
N ILE A 272 35.08 -2.01 2.20
CA ILE A 272 33.97 -2.96 1.90
C ILE A 272 33.14 -2.50 0.71
N LEU A 273 32.76 -1.22 0.65
CA LEU A 273 32.01 -0.68 -0.46
C LEU A 273 32.74 -0.79 -1.80
N SER A 274 34.06 -0.72 -1.80
CA SER A 274 34.90 -0.79 -3.00
C SER A 274 35.14 -2.21 -3.53
N LYS A 275 34.88 -3.25 -2.73
CA LYS A 275 35.03 -4.66 -3.16
C LYS A 275 34.06 -5.01 -4.29
N ALA A 276 34.48 -5.88 -5.20
CA ALA A 276 33.56 -6.52 -6.16
C ALA A 276 32.54 -7.42 -5.44
N ASP A 277 31.35 -7.59 -6.02
CA ASP A 277 30.24 -8.28 -5.35
C ASP A 277 30.51 -9.77 -5.08
N ASP A 278 31.35 -10.42 -5.89
CA ASP A 278 31.80 -11.79 -5.71
C ASP A 278 32.86 -11.96 -4.61
N GLU A 279 33.54 -10.87 -4.26
CA GLU A 279 34.54 -10.83 -3.18
C GLU A 279 33.92 -10.50 -1.81
N LYS A 280 32.65 -10.01 -1.78
CA LYS A 280 31.94 -9.64 -0.56
C LYS A 280 31.44 -10.86 0.20
N THR A 281 31.77 -10.94 1.48
CA THR A 281 31.12 -11.87 2.43
C THR A 281 29.64 -11.55 2.60
N GLY A 282 28.87 -12.44 3.23
CA GLY A 282 27.47 -12.17 3.57
C GLY A 282 27.28 -10.89 4.41
N ARG A 283 28.19 -10.65 5.38
CA ARG A 283 28.19 -9.43 6.20
C ARG A 283 28.57 -8.20 5.39
N ASP A 284 29.57 -8.28 4.50
CA ASP A 284 29.96 -7.16 3.64
C ASP A 284 28.83 -6.72 2.72
N LYS A 285 28.04 -7.69 2.20
CA LYS A 285 26.83 -7.40 1.40
C LYS A 285 25.78 -6.65 2.22
N GLN A 286 25.56 -7.04 3.48
CA GLN A 286 24.62 -6.33 4.36
C GLN A 286 25.12 -4.94 4.73
N ILE A 287 26.42 -4.74 4.99
CA ILE A 287 27.02 -3.42 5.20
C ILE A 287 26.77 -2.52 3.99
N THR A 288 27.01 -3.05 2.78
CA THR A 288 26.79 -2.32 1.53
C THR A 288 25.31 -1.94 1.36
N GLU A 289 24.43 -2.91 1.55
CA GLU A 289 22.97 -2.73 1.43
C GLU A 289 22.46 -1.68 2.43
N TYR A 290 22.90 -1.77 3.70
CA TYR A 290 22.49 -0.84 4.74
C TYR A 290 23.07 0.57 4.54
N PHE A 291 24.32 0.70 4.11
CA PHE A 291 24.94 2.00 3.80
C PHE A 291 24.10 2.77 2.76
N TYR A 292 23.73 2.13 1.65
CA TYR A 292 22.88 2.76 0.64
C TYR A 292 21.45 3.00 1.14
N ALA A 293 20.94 2.10 1.97
CA ALA A 293 19.64 2.27 2.61
C ALA A 293 19.55 3.54 3.46
N CYS A 294 20.61 3.89 4.18
CA CYS A 294 20.65 5.11 5.01
C CYS A 294 20.53 6.42 4.21
N SER A 295 20.82 6.41 2.91
CA SER A 295 20.73 7.59 2.05
C SER A 295 19.41 7.69 1.28
N GLU A 296 18.60 6.64 1.25
CA GLU A 296 17.34 6.59 0.51
C GLU A 296 16.23 5.92 1.33
N PRO A 297 15.17 6.66 1.75
CA PRO A 297 14.10 6.13 2.61
C PRO A 297 13.48 4.82 2.13
N LYS A 298 13.25 4.68 0.80
CA LYS A 298 12.72 3.43 0.23
C LYS A 298 13.62 2.25 0.53
N LEU A 299 14.93 2.38 0.31
CA LEU A 299 15.90 1.32 0.55
C LEU A 299 16.02 0.99 2.04
N PHE A 300 15.90 2.02 2.90
CA PHE A 300 15.90 1.84 4.35
C PHE A 300 14.73 0.95 4.81
N TYR A 301 13.51 1.26 4.39
CA TYR A 301 12.34 0.47 4.76
C TYR A 301 12.36 -0.95 4.16
N LEU A 302 12.88 -1.11 2.94
CA LEU A 302 13.11 -2.42 2.35
C LEU A 302 14.10 -3.25 3.17
N PHE A 303 15.17 -2.61 3.66
CA PHE A 303 16.16 -3.25 4.53
C PHE A 303 15.53 -3.65 5.86
N CYS A 304 14.80 -2.74 6.52
CA CYS A 304 14.10 -3.01 7.78
C CYS A 304 13.13 -4.19 7.64
N GLY A 305 12.31 -4.22 6.58
CA GLY A 305 11.39 -5.32 6.32
C GLY A 305 12.08 -6.66 6.08
N LYS A 306 13.20 -6.66 5.31
CA LYS A 306 13.96 -7.86 4.97
C LYS A 306 14.64 -8.51 6.18
N TYR A 307 15.12 -7.71 7.12
CA TYR A 307 15.87 -8.19 8.29
C TYR A 307 15.06 -8.09 9.60
N GLY A 308 13.83 -7.60 9.56
CA GLY A 308 12.94 -7.51 10.70
C GLY A 308 13.34 -6.46 11.73
N LEU A 309 13.98 -5.37 11.30
CA LEU A 309 14.31 -4.23 12.17
C LEU A 309 13.05 -3.43 12.50
N LYS A 310 12.97 -2.95 13.76
CA LYS A 310 11.79 -2.22 14.28
C LYS A 310 11.78 -0.73 13.88
N ASP A 311 12.95 -0.15 13.61
CA ASP A 311 13.14 1.30 13.44
C ASP A 311 12.18 1.94 12.43
N GLY A 312 11.92 1.26 11.31
CA GLY A 312 10.97 1.76 10.32
C GLY A 312 9.53 1.79 10.82
N LYS A 313 9.12 0.79 11.63
CA LYS A 313 7.78 0.73 12.21
C LYS A 313 7.61 1.78 13.31
N ASP A 314 8.61 1.90 14.19
CA ASP A 314 8.58 2.86 15.30
C ASP A 314 8.51 4.30 14.78
N GLU A 315 9.20 4.62 13.69
CA GLU A 315 9.13 5.93 13.03
C GLU A 315 7.74 6.21 12.47
N TYR A 316 7.12 5.24 11.80
CA TYR A 316 5.74 5.36 11.32
C TYR A 316 4.75 5.56 12.48
N GLU A 317 4.86 4.78 13.54
CA GLU A 317 3.99 4.88 14.72
C GLU A 317 4.09 6.23 15.44
N ARG A 318 5.28 6.88 15.42
CA ARG A 318 5.43 8.25 15.95
C ARG A 318 4.68 9.30 15.15
N TYR A 319 4.49 9.08 13.85
CA TYR A 319 3.79 10.03 12.97
C TYR A 319 2.27 9.88 13.02
N TYR A 320 1.76 8.65 13.21
CA TYR A 320 0.34 8.32 12.97
C TYR A 320 -0.38 7.75 14.21
N ASN A 321 0.32 7.45 15.29
CA ASN A 321 -0.23 7.01 16.56
C ASN A 321 -0.04 8.05 17.66
#